data_eb149664cdcf172cf136dad629b42704
#
_entry.id   eb149664cdcf172cf136dad629b42704
#
_cell.length_a   1.000
_cell.length_b   1.000
_cell.length_c   1.000
_cell.angle_alpha   90.00
_cell.angle_beta   90.00
_cell.angle_gamma   90.00
#
_symmetry.space_group_name_H-M   'P 1'
#
loop_
_entity.id
_entity.type
_entity.pdbx_description
1 polymer ?
#
loop_
_entity_poly.entity_id
_entity_poly.type
_entity_poly.pdbx_seq_one_letter_code
_entity_poly.pdbx_strand_id
1 'polypeptide(L)'
;MELLAVALSELASARIASGQLDLARPVIFDAARASHRLNWWYQVRVLDALAQWLCAAGELDEAVHCLSAAERTRPETEMHWDPDRVAARTGLIDRARAALHRPAFDAAWAVGQGMSLASVLDQGLRTMEATDVQAEGLNGRARGRRDLSPRELEVLILVADGRSDGEIAAELFISKKTASVHVAHIKDKLGVGSRVEIAMEGIRLGLVNPLTAGQR
;
A
#
# COMPACT_ATOMS: atom_id res chain seq x y z
N MET A 1 -14.17 -24.42 8.98
CA MET A 1 -12.92 -23.68 8.65
C MET A 1 -12.62 -23.71 7.14
N GLU A 2 -12.76 -24.85 6.49
CA GLU A 2 -12.50 -25.05 5.07
C GLU A 2 -13.32 -24.14 4.16
N LEU A 3 -14.65 -24.17 4.30
CA LEU A 3 -15.54 -23.28 3.53
C LEU A 3 -15.26 -21.80 3.78
N LEU A 4 -14.83 -21.44 4.99
CA LEU A 4 -14.44 -20.06 5.30
C LEU A 4 -13.20 -19.63 4.54
N ALA A 5 -12.15 -20.45 4.51
CA ALA A 5 -10.93 -20.15 3.76
C ALA A 5 -11.21 -19.97 2.26
N VAL A 6 -12.07 -20.83 1.70
CA VAL A 6 -12.52 -20.72 0.30
C VAL A 6 -13.29 -19.43 0.07
N ALA A 7 -14.33 -19.16 0.86
CA ALA A 7 -15.18 -17.98 0.70
C ALA A 7 -14.40 -16.67 0.84
N LEU A 8 -13.45 -16.61 1.78
CA LEU A 8 -12.59 -15.45 1.95
C LEU A 8 -11.65 -15.25 0.75
N SER A 9 -11.07 -16.33 0.20
CA SER A 9 -10.22 -16.23 -0.99
C SER A 9 -11.00 -15.74 -2.22
N GLU A 10 -12.23 -16.20 -2.41
CA GLU A 10 -13.12 -15.72 -3.49
C GLU A 10 -13.51 -14.26 -3.31
N LEU A 11 -13.87 -13.87 -2.07
CA LEU A 11 -14.21 -12.49 -1.76
C LEU A 11 -13.01 -11.55 -2.01
N ALA A 12 -11.81 -11.97 -1.63
CA ALA A 12 -10.59 -11.21 -1.88
C ALA A 12 -10.37 -11.02 -3.38
N SER A 13 -10.45 -12.11 -4.17
CA SER A 13 -10.29 -12.05 -5.63
C SER A 13 -11.34 -11.14 -6.30
N ALA A 14 -12.59 -11.19 -5.86
CA ALA A 14 -13.66 -10.33 -6.37
C ALA A 14 -13.39 -8.85 -6.06
N ARG A 15 -12.92 -8.53 -4.86
CA ARG A 15 -12.55 -7.15 -4.47
C ARG A 15 -11.36 -6.63 -5.29
N ILE A 16 -10.34 -7.47 -5.51
CA ILE A 16 -9.18 -7.10 -6.33
C ILE A 16 -9.63 -6.82 -7.77
N ALA A 17 -10.45 -7.69 -8.36
CA ALA A 17 -10.98 -7.50 -9.70
C ALA A 17 -11.80 -6.21 -9.85
N SER A 18 -12.44 -5.76 -8.76
CA SER A 18 -13.18 -4.49 -8.69
C SER A 18 -12.29 -3.28 -8.33
N GLY A 19 -10.96 -3.43 -8.25
CA GLY A 19 -10.03 -2.36 -7.88
C GLY A 19 -10.05 -1.96 -6.39
N GLN A 20 -10.71 -2.73 -5.53
CA GLN A 20 -10.88 -2.45 -4.11
C GLN A 20 -9.76 -3.10 -3.27
N LEU A 21 -8.50 -2.74 -3.54
CA LEU A 21 -7.33 -3.36 -2.90
C LEU A 21 -7.32 -3.21 -1.38
N ASP A 22 -7.71 -2.04 -0.87
CA ASP A 22 -7.77 -1.76 0.57
C ASP A 22 -8.78 -2.67 1.29
N LEU A 23 -9.91 -2.97 0.63
CA LEU A 23 -10.93 -3.87 1.17
C LEU A 23 -10.56 -5.35 1.01
N ALA A 24 -9.77 -5.70 -0.01
CA ALA A 24 -9.29 -7.07 -0.22
C ALA A 24 -8.28 -7.50 0.84
N ARG A 25 -7.43 -6.58 1.26
CA ARG A 25 -6.32 -6.83 2.18
C ARG A 25 -6.72 -7.53 3.49
N PRO A 26 -7.62 -6.99 4.35
CA PRO A 26 -8.01 -7.67 5.58
C PRO A 26 -8.61 -9.05 5.31
N VAL A 27 -9.29 -9.23 4.18
CA VAL A 27 -9.88 -10.52 3.80
C VAL A 27 -8.81 -11.56 3.49
N ILE A 28 -7.69 -11.17 2.85
CA ILE A 28 -6.56 -12.05 2.59
C ILE A 28 -5.90 -12.50 3.91
N PHE A 29 -5.73 -11.60 4.88
CA PHE A 29 -5.22 -11.95 6.21
C PHE A 29 -6.14 -12.95 6.92
N ASP A 30 -7.45 -12.75 6.85
CA ASP A 30 -8.43 -13.67 7.43
C ASP A 30 -8.42 -15.03 6.72
N ALA A 31 -8.28 -15.06 5.39
CA ALA A 31 -8.13 -16.28 4.61
C ALA A 31 -6.86 -17.04 4.98
N ALA A 32 -5.74 -16.34 5.13
CA ALA A 32 -4.46 -16.91 5.54
C ALA A 32 -4.56 -17.56 6.93
N ARG A 33 -5.14 -16.85 7.90
CA ARG A 33 -5.39 -17.40 9.25
C ARG A 33 -6.30 -18.63 9.22
N ALA A 34 -7.36 -18.60 8.42
CA ALA A 34 -8.29 -19.71 8.28
C ALA A 34 -7.63 -20.94 7.62
N SER A 35 -6.68 -20.75 6.71
CA SER A 35 -6.01 -21.81 5.96
C SER A 35 -4.79 -22.42 6.66
N HIS A 36 -4.22 -21.76 7.68
CA HIS A 36 -2.93 -22.11 8.30
C HIS A 36 -2.84 -23.58 8.78
N ARG A 37 -3.95 -24.15 9.25
CA ARG A 37 -4.02 -25.56 9.73
C ARG A 37 -4.69 -26.48 8.72
N LEU A 38 -5.02 -26.01 7.54
CA LEU A 38 -5.63 -26.76 6.50
C LEU A 38 -4.58 -27.35 5.56
N ASN A 39 -5.00 -28.26 4.68
CA ASN A 39 -4.09 -28.85 3.72
C ASN A 39 -3.61 -27.83 2.66
N TRP A 40 -2.60 -28.22 1.89
CA TRP A 40 -1.94 -27.42 0.86
C TRP A 40 -2.93 -26.79 -0.16
N TRP A 41 -4.05 -27.45 -0.46
CA TRP A 41 -5.03 -27.01 -1.44
C TRP A 41 -5.68 -25.66 -1.03
N TYR A 42 -6.02 -25.50 0.27
CA TYR A 42 -6.56 -24.23 0.78
C TYR A 42 -5.49 -23.14 0.83
N GLN A 43 -4.25 -23.51 1.16
CA GLN A 43 -3.14 -22.56 1.18
C GLN A 43 -2.83 -22.02 -0.22
N VAL A 44 -2.87 -22.87 -1.26
CA VAL A 44 -2.70 -22.45 -2.66
C VAL A 44 -3.78 -21.45 -3.09
N ARG A 45 -5.03 -21.63 -2.66
CA ARG A 45 -6.11 -20.66 -2.95
C ARG A 45 -5.84 -19.29 -2.34
N VAL A 46 -5.31 -19.25 -1.13
CA VAL A 46 -4.91 -17.99 -0.48
C VAL A 46 -3.72 -17.35 -1.21
N LEU A 47 -2.74 -18.17 -1.63
CA LEU A 47 -1.60 -17.68 -2.42
C LEU A 47 -2.05 -17.09 -3.77
N ASP A 48 -3.06 -17.67 -4.42
CA ASP A 48 -3.64 -17.09 -5.65
C ASP A 48 -4.22 -15.69 -5.41
N ALA A 49 -4.99 -15.51 -4.33
CA ALA A 49 -5.55 -14.21 -3.99
C ALA A 49 -4.47 -13.20 -3.58
N LEU A 50 -3.46 -13.65 -2.82
CA LEU A 50 -2.31 -12.83 -2.43
C LEU A 50 -1.48 -12.40 -3.64
N ALA A 51 -1.19 -13.32 -4.57
CA ALA A 51 -0.48 -13.00 -5.81
C ALA A 51 -1.25 -12.00 -6.69
N GLN A 52 -2.58 -12.13 -6.77
CA GLN A 52 -3.41 -11.14 -7.46
C GLN A 52 -3.26 -9.75 -6.85
N TRP A 53 -3.32 -9.66 -5.51
CA TRP A 53 -3.16 -8.40 -4.79
C TRP A 53 -1.76 -7.80 -5.00
N LEU A 54 -0.71 -8.60 -4.83
CA LEU A 54 0.69 -8.19 -5.03
C LEU A 54 0.94 -7.69 -6.45
N CYS A 55 0.44 -8.39 -7.47
CA CYS A 55 0.50 -7.91 -8.86
C CYS A 55 -0.20 -6.56 -9.05
N ALA A 56 -1.37 -6.38 -8.43
CA ALA A 56 -2.12 -5.13 -8.54
C ALA A 56 -1.45 -3.97 -7.77
N ALA A 57 -0.72 -4.28 -6.70
CA ALA A 57 0.07 -3.33 -5.91
C ALA A 57 1.43 -2.99 -6.54
N GLY A 58 1.87 -3.74 -7.57
CA GLY A 58 3.17 -3.55 -8.23
C GLY A 58 4.32 -4.35 -7.61
N GLU A 59 4.04 -5.19 -6.61
CA GLU A 59 5.01 -6.05 -5.91
C GLU A 59 5.23 -7.35 -6.71
N LEU A 60 5.83 -7.22 -7.90
CA LEU A 60 5.87 -8.29 -8.90
C LEU A 60 6.76 -9.47 -8.50
N ASP A 61 7.90 -9.23 -7.85
CA ASP A 61 8.80 -10.30 -7.43
C ASP A 61 8.12 -11.22 -6.41
N GLU A 62 7.45 -10.62 -5.42
CA GLU A 62 6.70 -11.37 -4.40
C GLU A 62 5.49 -12.10 -4.99
N ALA A 63 4.81 -11.49 -5.96
CA ALA A 63 3.74 -12.15 -6.68
C ALA A 63 4.25 -13.40 -7.42
N VAL A 64 5.43 -13.32 -8.06
CA VAL A 64 6.07 -14.45 -8.76
C VAL A 64 6.48 -15.54 -7.77
N HIS A 65 6.97 -15.21 -6.57
CA HIS A 65 7.25 -16.19 -5.52
C HIS A 65 5.99 -16.98 -5.16
N CYS A 66 4.85 -16.29 -4.95
CA CYS A 66 3.57 -16.93 -4.64
C CYS A 66 3.10 -17.86 -5.77
N LEU A 67 3.12 -17.37 -7.02
CA LEU A 67 2.69 -18.12 -8.19
C LEU A 67 3.55 -19.37 -8.43
N SER A 68 4.86 -19.22 -8.31
CA SER A 68 5.83 -20.30 -8.51
C SER A 68 5.69 -21.41 -7.46
N ALA A 69 5.53 -21.06 -6.18
CA ALA A 69 5.31 -22.03 -5.11
C ALA A 69 3.96 -22.76 -5.27
N ALA A 70 2.91 -22.03 -5.70
CA ALA A 70 1.60 -22.60 -5.97
C ALA A 70 1.64 -23.60 -7.14
N GLU A 71 2.35 -23.27 -8.23
CA GLU A 71 2.52 -24.17 -9.38
C GLU A 71 3.29 -25.45 -9.02
N ARG A 72 4.38 -25.33 -8.25
CA ARG A 72 5.13 -26.52 -7.79
C ARG A 72 4.29 -27.48 -6.96
N THR A 73 3.35 -26.94 -6.17
CA THR A 73 2.54 -27.74 -5.26
C THR A 73 1.38 -28.44 -5.98
N ARG A 74 1.14 -28.09 -7.25
CA ARG A 74 0.11 -28.71 -8.08
C ARG A 74 0.49 -30.18 -8.32
N PRO A 75 -0.21 -31.17 -7.72
CA PRO A 75 0.08 -32.57 -8.00
C PRO A 75 -0.31 -32.91 -9.44
N GLU A 76 0.48 -33.76 -10.09
CA GLU A 76 0.20 -34.31 -11.42
C GLU A 76 -1.01 -35.24 -11.41
N THR A 77 -1.58 -35.54 -10.26
CA THR A 77 -2.66 -36.52 -10.08
C THR A 77 -4.03 -35.85 -10.10
N GLU A 78 -4.88 -36.29 -11.01
CA GLU A 78 -6.36 -36.38 -11.14
C GLU A 78 -7.28 -35.42 -10.35
N MET A 79 -6.77 -34.41 -9.63
CA MET A 79 -7.62 -33.45 -8.96
C MET A 79 -8.16 -32.46 -9.99
N HIS A 80 -9.45 -32.44 -10.17
CA HIS A 80 -10.13 -31.49 -11.05
C HIS A 80 -9.91 -30.07 -10.54
N TRP A 81 -8.89 -29.41 -11.09
CA TRP A 81 -8.69 -27.99 -10.91
C TRP A 81 -9.78 -27.24 -11.67
N ASP A 82 -10.37 -26.27 -11.01
CA ASP A 82 -11.28 -25.33 -11.65
C ASP A 82 -10.57 -24.67 -12.85
N PRO A 83 -11.04 -24.90 -14.10
CA PRO A 83 -10.40 -24.36 -15.31
C PRO A 83 -10.25 -22.84 -15.29
N ASP A 84 -11.22 -22.13 -14.72
CA ASP A 84 -11.21 -20.66 -14.65
C ASP A 84 -10.09 -20.16 -13.72
N ARG A 85 -9.82 -20.89 -12.64
CA ARG A 85 -8.70 -20.58 -11.74
C ARG A 85 -7.36 -20.84 -12.38
N VAL A 86 -7.23 -21.93 -13.10
CA VAL A 86 -6.00 -22.25 -13.86
C VAL A 86 -5.75 -21.16 -14.88
N ALA A 87 -6.76 -20.74 -15.63
CA ALA A 87 -6.66 -19.67 -16.61
C ALA A 87 -6.30 -18.32 -15.95
N ALA A 88 -6.92 -18.01 -14.82
CA ALA A 88 -6.63 -16.77 -14.06
C ALA A 88 -5.17 -16.74 -13.57
N ARG A 89 -4.65 -17.85 -13.01
CA ARG A 89 -3.26 -17.96 -12.57
C ARG A 89 -2.29 -17.85 -13.74
N THR A 90 -2.57 -18.56 -14.86
CA THR A 90 -1.76 -18.45 -16.09
C THR A 90 -1.70 -17.00 -16.57
N GLY A 91 -2.83 -16.31 -16.59
CA GLY A 91 -2.88 -14.90 -16.95
C GLY A 91 -2.09 -13.97 -16.00
N LEU A 92 -2.01 -14.31 -14.70
CA LEU A 92 -1.15 -13.60 -13.74
C LEU A 92 0.33 -13.84 -14.05
N ILE A 93 0.71 -15.07 -14.30
CA ILE A 93 2.09 -15.45 -14.65
C ILE A 93 2.53 -14.73 -15.92
N ASP A 94 1.68 -14.69 -16.96
CA ASP A 94 1.99 -14.02 -18.22
C ASP A 94 2.13 -12.50 -18.04
N ARG A 95 1.28 -11.87 -17.23
CA ARG A 95 1.40 -10.44 -16.90
C ARG A 95 2.69 -10.13 -16.13
N ALA A 96 3.01 -10.93 -15.12
CA ALA A 96 4.25 -10.75 -14.35
C ALA A 96 5.48 -10.95 -15.26
N ARG A 97 5.46 -11.95 -16.16
CA ARG A 97 6.53 -12.18 -17.13
C ARG A 97 6.69 -11.04 -18.14
N ALA A 98 5.60 -10.40 -18.53
CA ALA A 98 5.62 -9.25 -19.43
C ALA A 98 6.12 -7.98 -18.74
N ALA A 99 5.84 -7.81 -17.45
CA ALA A 99 6.20 -6.62 -16.68
C ALA A 99 7.64 -6.68 -16.14
N LEU A 100 8.13 -7.87 -15.76
CA LEU A 100 9.51 -8.09 -15.37
C LEU A 100 10.35 -8.46 -16.59
N HIS A 101 11.58 -7.92 -16.71
CA HIS A 101 12.51 -8.43 -17.70
C HIS A 101 12.88 -9.88 -17.37
N ARG A 102 13.11 -10.70 -18.41
CA ARG A 102 13.25 -12.15 -18.31
C ARG A 102 14.19 -12.65 -17.19
N PRO A 103 15.42 -12.10 -17.02
CA PRO A 103 16.29 -12.56 -15.92
C PRO A 103 15.72 -12.33 -14.53
N ALA A 104 14.98 -11.23 -14.29
CA ALA A 104 14.37 -10.97 -13.00
C ALA A 104 13.20 -11.92 -12.72
N PHE A 105 12.35 -12.16 -13.73
CA PHE A 105 11.29 -13.15 -13.62
C PHE A 105 11.83 -14.56 -13.32
N ASP A 106 12.86 -15.01 -14.07
CA ASP A 106 13.44 -16.33 -13.90
C ASP A 106 14.08 -16.49 -12.50
N ALA A 107 14.73 -15.42 -11.99
CA ALA A 107 15.30 -15.40 -10.65
C ALA A 107 14.22 -15.48 -9.55
N ALA A 108 13.18 -14.65 -9.63
CA ALA A 108 12.06 -14.67 -8.71
C ALA A 108 11.32 -16.03 -8.75
N TRP A 109 11.12 -16.59 -9.95
CA TRP A 109 10.51 -17.91 -10.12
C TRP A 109 11.31 -19.00 -9.40
N ALA A 110 12.63 -19.01 -9.56
CA ALA A 110 13.52 -19.96 -8.91
C ALA A 110 13.48 -19.84 -7.37
N VAL A 111 13.41 -18.62 -6.84
CA VAL A 111 13.27 -18.39 -5.39
C VAL A 111 11.97 -19.02 -4.88
N GLY A 112 10.83 -18.74 -5.49
CA GLY A 112 9.54 -19.28 -5.07
C GLY A 112 9.50 -20.83 -5.18
N GLN A 113 10.17 -21.43 -6.17
CA GLN A 113 10.32 -22.89 -6.27
C GLN A 113 11.07 -23.50 -5.08
N GLY A 114 11.97 -22.76 -4.45
CA GLY A 114 12.73 -23.22 -3.27
C GLY A 114 12.00 -23.04 -1.95
N MET A 115 10.93 -22.25 -1.89
CA MET A 115 10.25 -21.87 -0.64
C MET A 115 9.12 -22.83 -0.28
N SER A 116 8.85 -23.01 1.02
CA SER A 116 7.62 -23.70 1.47
C SER A 116 6.40 -22.79 1.27
N LEU A 117 5.18 -23.39 1.14
CA LEU A 117 3.94 -22.60 1.06
C LEU A 117 3.77 -21.64 2.25
N ALA A 118 4.10 -22.09 3.44
CA ALA A 118 4.02 -21.25 4.65
C ALA A 118 5.00 -20.06 4.57
N SER A 119 6.25 -20.30 4.14
CA SER A 119 7.24 -19.22 4.03
C SER A 119 6.87 -18.17 2.99
N VAL A 120 6.36 -18.61 1.84
CA VAL A 120 5.90 -17.70 0.78
C VAL A 120 4.68 -16.89 1.23
N LEU A 121 3.74 -17.55 1.91
CA LEU A 121 2.55 -16.88 2.44
C LEU A 121 2.95 -15.80 3.47
N ASP A 122 3.80 -16.14 4.44
CA ASP A 122 4.29 -15.21 5.46
C ASP A 122 5.05 -14.03 4.85
N GLN A 123 5.88 -14.28 3.84
CA GLN A 123 6.64 -13.24 3.17
C GLN A 123 5.73 -12.31 2.37
N GLY A 124 4.82 -12.84 1.59
CA GLY A 124 3.86 -12.04 0.82
C GLY A 124 2.94 -11.21 1.71
N LEU A 125 2.52 -11.74 2.88
CA LEU A 125 1.74 -10.97 3.86
C LEU A 125 2.57 -9.82 4.46
N ARG A 126 3.85 -10.03 4.78
CA ARG A 126 4.74 -8.95 5.24
C ARG A 126 4.94 -7.87 4.20
N THR A 127 5.12 -8.25 2.93
CA THR A 127 5.20 -7.29 1.81
C THR A 127 3.91 -6.49 1.70
N MET A 128 2.75 -7.13 1.81
CA MET A 128 1.45 -6.46 1.83
C MET A 128 1.32 -5.45 3.00
N GLU A 129 1.82 -5.78 4.19
CA GLU A 129 1.86 -4.86 5.34
C GLU A 129 2.78 -3.66 5.09
N ALA A 130 3.98 -3.90 4.53
CA ALA A 130 4.95 -2.85 4.25
C ALA A 130 4.44 -1.88 3.17
N THR A 131 3.78 -2.38 2.13
CA THR A 131 3.19 -1.58 1.05
C THR A 131 2.11 -0.63 1.58
N ASP A 132 1.34 -1.06 2.58
CA ASP A 132 0.33 -0.21 3.23
C ASP A 132 0.96 0.95 4.02
N VAL A 133 2.00 0.68 4.79
CA VAL A 133 2.74 1.71 5.52
C VAL A 133 3.30 2.77 4.56
N GLN A 134 3.78 2.35 3.38
CA GLN A 134 4.24 3.27 2.34
C GLN A 134 3.07 4.03 1.70
N ALA A 135 1.95 3.35 1.42
CA ALA A 135 0.74 3.96 0.88
C ALA A 135 0.10 4.94 1.87
N GLU A 136 0.06 4.62 3.17
CA GLU A 136 -0.37 5.53 4.23
C GLU A 136 0.57 6.72 4.37
N GLY A 137 1.88 6.53 4.26
CA GLY A 137 2.86 7.60 4.20
C GLY A 137 2.66 8.52 3.00
N LEU A 138 2.36 7.97 1.82
CA LEU A 138 2.06 8.72 0.59
C LEU A 138 0.65 9.33 0.62
N ASN A 139 -0.35 8.60 1.14
CA ASN A 139 -1.72 9.07 1.30
C ASN A 139 -1.86 10.10 2.43
N GLY A 140 -1.09 9.97 3.51
CA GLY A 140 -0.96 11.00 4.53
C GLY A 140 -0.42 12.29 3.94
N ARG A 141 0.59 12.21 3.05
CA ARG A 141 1.09 13.36 2.26
C ARG A 141 0.01 13.93 1.34
N ALA A 142 -0.77 13.09 0.66
CA ALA A 142 -1.83 13.51 -0.25
C ALA A 142 -3.08 14.04 0.50
N ARG A 143 -3.43 13.48 1.67
CA ARG A 143 -4.52 13.97 2.53
C ARG A 143 -4.17 15.33 3.15
N GLY A 144 -3.00 15.46 3.79
CA GLY A 144 -2.58 16.75 4.36
C GLY A 144 -2.56 17.88 3.32
N ARG A 145 -2.21 17.56 2.05
CA ARG A 145 -2.26 18.53 0.96
C ARG A 145 -3.68 18.84 0.47
N ARG A 146 -4.59 17.86 0.47
CA ARG A 146 -5.99 18.04 0.02
C ARG A 146 -6.85 18.74 1.07
N ASP A 147 -6.50 18.62 2.33
CA ASP A 147 -7.29 19.16 3.43
C ASP A 147 -6.93 20.61 3.78
N LEU A 148 -5.76 21.10 3.33
CA LEU A 148 -5.39 22.50 3.46
C LEU A 148 -5.98 23.31 2.31
N SER A 149 -6.70 24.39 2.66
CA SER A 149 -7.15 25.37 1.69
C SER A 149 -5.93 26.10 1.06
N PRO A 150 -6.08 26.72 -0.13
CA PRO A 150 -5.00 27.52 -0.72
C PRO A 150 -4.42 28.56 0.25
N ARG A 151 -5.28 29.17 1.07
CA ARG A 151 -4.87 30.17 2.06
C ARG A 151 -4.09 29.58 3.23
N GLU A 152 -4.49 28.40 3.68
CA GLU A 152 -3.76 27.66 4.72
C GLU A 152 -2.40 27.16 4.22
N LEU A 153 -2.29 26.83 2.92
CA LEU A 153 -1.02 26.46 2.31
C LEU A 153 -0.04 27.64 2.27
N GLU A 154 -0.51 28.85 1.91
CA GLU A 154 0.30 30.08 1.96
C GLU A 154 0.80 30.34 3.38
N VAL A 155 -0.08 30.22 4.38
CA VAL A 155 0.29 30.39 5.80
C VAL A 155 1.30 29.31 6.23
N LEU A 156 1.13 28.05 5.83
CA LEU A 156 2.05 26.96 6.15
C LEU A 156 3.47 27.22 5.61
N ILE A 157 3.58 27.72 4.38
CA ILE A 157 4.87 28.10 3.78
C ILE A 157 5.56 29.16 4.64
N LEU A 158 4.85 30.20 5.03
CA LEU A 158 5.40 31.27 5.87
C LEU A 158 5.74 30.81 7.30
N VAL A 159 4.98 29.87 7.85
CA VAL A 159 5.31 29.20 9.12
C VAL A 159 6.63 28.43 9.00
N ALA A 160 6.84 27.70 7.90
CA ALA A 160 8.06 26.96 7.65
C ALA A 160 9.27 27.86 7.41
N ASP A 161 9.04 29.06 6.86
CA ASP A 161 10.06 30.12 6.74
C ASP A 161 10.35 30.84 8.10
N GLY A 162 9.74 30.37 9.19
CA GLY A 162 9.97 30.92 10.53
C GLY A 162 9.23 32.23 10.82
N ARG A 163 8.31 32.69 9.98
CA ARG A 163 7.56 33.94 10.15
C ARG A 163 6.64 33.90 11.36
N SER A 164 6.60 34.95 12.16
CA SER A 164 5.62 35.11 13.23
C SER A 164 4.22 35.43 12.67
N ASP A 165 3.17 35.27 13.48
CA ASP A 165 1.79 35.59 13.08
C ASP A 165 1.63 37.07 12.66
N GLY A 166 2.44 37.99 13.20
CA GLY A 166 2.48 39.38 12.80
C GLY A 166 3.07 39.59 11.40
N GLU A 167 4.16 38.90 11.08
CA GLU A 167 4.79 38.96 9.75
C GLU A 167 3.90 38.26 8.69
N ILE A 168 3.29 37.11 9.04
CA ILE A 168 2.31 36.44 8.17
C ILE A 168 1.13 37.38 7.88
N ALA A 169 0.63 38.06 8.90
CA ALA A 169 -0.48 39.02 8.77
C ALA A 169 -0.12 40.18 7.82
N ALA A 170 1.09 40.72 7.96
CA ALA A 170 1.59 41.80 7.09
C ALA A 170 1.77 41.32 5.64
N GLU A 171 2.38 40.13 5.42
CA GLU A 171 2.68 39.60 4.09
C GLU A 171 1.41 39.19 3.34
N LEU A 172 0.43 38.64 4.05
CA LEU A 172 -0.84 38.18 3.48
C LEU A 172 -1.99 39.22 3.52
N PHE A 173 -1.71 40.44 4.00
CA PHE A 173 -2.70 41.53 4.12
C PHE A 173 -3.93 41.12 4.93
N ILE A 174 -3.74 40.44 6.08
CA ILE A 174 -4.80 40.04 7.02
C ILE A 174 -4.50 40.53 8.44
N SER A 175 -5.47 40.37 9.35
CA SER A 175 -5.21 40.67 10.75
C SER A 175 -4.34 39.62 11.42
N LYS A 176 -3.54 40.02 12.46
CA LYS A 176 -2.76 39.04 13.25
C LYS A 176 -3.66 37.97 13.86
N LYS A 177 -4.89 38.32 14.27
CA LYS A 177 -5.87 37.37 14.78
C LYS A 177 -6.27 36.34 13.70
N THR A 178 -6.45 36.75 12.45
CA THR A 178 -6.77 35.89 11.33
C THR A 178 -5.61 34.95 11.02
N ALA A 179 -4.36 35.42 11.04
CA ALA A 179 -3.18 34.59 10.88
C ALA A 179 -3.10 33.50 11.96
N SER A 180 -3.30 33.86 13.23
CA SER A 180 -3.33 32.90 14.35
C SER A 180 -4.43 31.83 14.18
N VAL A 181 -5.60 32.19 13.67
CA VAL A 181 -6.70 31.25 13.38
C VAL A 181 -6.30 30.26 12.28
N HIS A 182 -5.67 30.76 11.21
CA HIS A 182 -5.17 29.86 10.16
C HIS A 182 -4.10 28.87 10.69
N VAL A 183 -3.17 29.34 11.53
CA VAL A 183 -2.16 28.51 12.18
C VAL A 183 -2.82 27.43 13.07
N ALA A 184 -3.88 27.78 13.81
CA ALA A 184 -4.63 26.83 14.62
C ALA A 184 -5.32 25.76 13.75
N HIS A 185 -6.01 26.17 12.68
CA HIS A 185 -6.66 25.22 11.74
C HIS A 185 -5.66 24.31 11.05
N ILE A 186 -4.46 24.82 10.69
CA ILE A 186 -3.38 23.97 10.11
C ILE A 186 -2.92 22.93 11.13
N LYS A 187 -2.75 23.29 12.41
CA LYS A 187 -2.43 22.34 13.47
C LYS A 187 -3.46 21.23 13.57
N ASP A 188 -4.73 21.59 13.62
CA ASP A 188 -5.83 20.62 13.72
C ASP A 188 -5.88 19.68 12.50
N LYS A 189 -5.74 20.24 11.28
CA LYS A 189 -5.76 19.47 10.03
C LYS A 189 -4.56 18.56 9.83
N LEU A 190 -3.38 18.97 10.32
CA LEU A 190 -2.17 18.17 10.26
C LEU A 190 -1.99 17.24 11.47
N GLY A 191 -2.83 17.39 12.51
CA GLY A 191 -2.75 16.61 13.74
C GLY A 191 -1.50 16.90 14.58
N VAL A 192 -1.00 18.13 14.56
CA VAL A 192 0.25 18.55 15.24
C VAL A 192 -0.01 19.57 16.35
N GLY A 193 0.84 19.55 17.39
CA GLY A 193 0.66 20.38 18.59
C GLY A 193 1.40 21.72 18.56
N SER A 194 2.46 21.83 17.79
CA SER A 194 3.36 23.00 17.81
C SER A 194 3.58 23.60 16.41
N ARG A 195 4.07 24.84 16.39
CA ARG A 195 4.44 25.55 15.16
C ARG A 195 5.64 24.90 14.46
N VAL A 196 6.57 24.36 15.23
CA VAL A 196 7.73 23.64 14.70
C VAL A 196 7.29 22.35 14.03
N GLU A 197 6.33 21.65 14.62
CA GLU A 197 5.76 20.45 14.02
C GLU A 197 5.00 20.74 12.72
N ILE A 198 4.32 21.90 12.59
CA ILE A 198 3.72 22.36 11.32
C ILE A 198 4.81 22.43 10.23
N ALA A 199 5.94 23.08 10.53
CA ALA A 199 7.04 23.23 9.58
C ALA A 199 7.64 21.87 9.19
N MET A 200 7.92 21.02 10.17
CA MET A 200 8.44 19.66 9.97
C MET A 200 7.49 18.79 9.12
N GLU A 201 6.20 18.86 9.42
CA GLU A 201 5.17 18.13 8.69
C GLU A 201 4.99 18.66 7.26
N GLY A 202 5.06 19.98 7.08
CA GLY A 202 5.06 20.61 5.75
C GLY A 202 6.23 20.15 4.87
N ILE A 203 7.43 19.99 5.45
CA ILE A 203 8.61 19.43 4.76
C ILE A 203 8.38 17.94 4.47
N ARG A 204 7.91 17.17 5.45
CA ARG A 204 7.64 15.73 5.29
C ARG A 204 6.62 15.44 4.18
N LEU A 205 5.59 16.28 4.08
CA LEU A 205 4.55 16.20 3.05
C LEU A 205 5.01 16.73 1.68
N GLY A 206 6.21 17.30 1.58
CA GLY A 206 6.73 17.89 0.35
C GLY A 206 5.98 19.20 -0.06
N LEU A 207 5.33 19.85 0.88
CA LEU A 207 4.62 21.12 0.68
C LEU A 207 5.57 22.32 0.74
N VAL A 208 6.73 22.15 1.39
CA VAL A 208 7.77 23.16 1.57
C VAL A 208 9.13 22.53 1.26
N ASN A 209 9.97 23.26 0.51
CA ASN A 209 11.33 22.82 0.24
C ASN A 209 12.28 23.39 1.30
N PRO A 210 13.01 22.55 2.06
CA PRO A 210 13.93 23.02 3.11
C PRO A 210 15.09 23.88 2.59
N LEU A 211 15.39 23.81 1.28
CA LEU A 211 16.48 24.61 0.64
C LEU A 211 16.05 26.04 0.31
N THR A 212 14.78 26.41 0.39
CA THR A 212 14.26 27.76 0.15
C THR A 212 13.86 28.49 1.43
N ALA A 213 13.78 27.77 2.54
CA ALA A 213 13.50 28.34 3.86
C ALA A 213 14.76 29.04 4.38
N GLY A 214 14.85 30.36 4.19
CA GLY A 214 15.93 31.20 4.71
C GLY A 214 16.69 32.07 3.73
N GLN A 215 16.27 32.15 2.45
CA GLN A 215 16.92 32.96 1.42
C GLN A 215 16.06 34.13 0.89
N ARG A 216 15.21 34.73 1.72
CA ARG A 216 14.55 36.01 1.37
C ARG A 216 14.59 36.98 2.54
#